data_57e8d5accf2f3a5533aead790fd5a325
#
_entry.id   57e8d5accf2f3a5533aead790fd5a325
#
_cell.length_a   1.000
_cell.length_b   1.000
_cell.length_c   1.000
_cell.angle_alpha   90.00
_cell.angle_beta   90.00
_cell.angle_gamma   90.00
#
_symmetry.space_group_name_H-M   'P 1'
#
loop_
_entity.id
_entity.type
_entity.pdbx_description
1 polymer ?
#
loop_
_entity_poly.entity_id
_entity_poly.type
_entity_poly.pdbx_seq_one_letter_code
_entity_poly.pdbx_strand_id
1 'polypeptide(L)'
;VELTTNVEEAWKLFHTRRPDLLLVDLDLEGSKNGIDLIRQIITEVKQYPVIVYSSHTDPATVITTIELGVMDHIGKDTDREVFLAKLRNIAKRNYSQTGENPRYKLSAITTYNQRNGVLTIGNKSHKLKGKDMRLLQLLCLHFNEWVSPKELSFGLWGMEKNIGELKRYIGHLHQ
;
A
#
# COMPACT_ATOMS: atom_id res chain seq x y z
N VAL A 1 6.14 8.66 8.37
CA VAL A 1 7.05 8.50 7.21
C VAL A 1 8.18 7.58 7.64
N GLU A 2 8.46 6.56 6.85
CA GLU A 2 9.59 5.66 7.05
C GLU A 2 10.51 5.77 5.82
N LEU A 3 11.81 5.64 6.04
CA LEU A 3 12.84 5.80 5.02
C LEU A 3 13.71 4.53 5.00
N THR A 4 14.12 4.14 3.80
CA THR A 4 15.09 3.07 3.59
C THR A 4 15.89 3.35 2.31
N THR A 5 17.10 2.84 2.25
CA THR A 5 18.00 3.02 1.09
C THR A 5 18.09 1.76 0.22
N ASN A 6 17.57 0.63 0.67
CA ASN A 6 17.67 -0.61 -0.09
C ASN A 6 16.31 -1.27 -0.40
N VAL A 7 16.28 -2.06 -1.46
CA VAL A 7 15.08 -2.66 -2.01
C VAL A 7 14.49 -3.73 -1.10
N GLU A 8 15.32 -4.55 -0.45
CA GLU A 8 14.87 -5.64 0.40
C GLU A 8 14.15 -5.11 1.65
N GLU A 9 14.70 -4.06 2.25
CA GLU A 9 14.06 -3.39 3.39
C GLU A 9 12.79 -2.65 2.96
N ALA A 10 12.81 -1.94 1.82
CA ALA A 10 11.64 -1.29 1.25
C ALA A 10 10.50 -2.29 1.01
N TRP A 11 10.82 -3.46 0.46
CA TRP A 11 9.87 -4.55 0.25
C TRP A 11 9.28 -5.05 1.57
N LYS A 12 10.11 -5.24 2.60
CA LYS A 12 9.67 -5.62 3.94
C LYS A 12 8.76 -4.55 4.58
N LEU A 13 9.13 -3.28 4.46
CA LEU A 13 8.33 -2.16 4.97
C LEU A 13 7.00 -2.06 4.23
N PHE A 14 6.99 -2.24 2.91
CA PHE A 14 5.76 -2.29 2.13
C PHE A 14 4.77 -3.31 2.68
N HIS A 15 5.20 -4.53 2.97
CA HIS A 15 4.34 -5.58 3.51
C HIS A 15 3.94 -5.35 4.98
N THR A 16 4.82 -4.79 5.79
CA THR A 16 4.59 -4.67 7.24
C THR A 16 3.85 -3.39 7.61
N ARG A 17 4.03 -2.32 6.86
CA ARG A 17 3.47 -0.99 7.15
C ARG A 17 2.32 -0.61 6.24
N ARG A 18 2.30 -1.14 5.03
CA ARG A 18 1.30 -0.79 3.99
C ARG A 18 1.08 0.72 3.90
N PRO A 19 2.09 1.49 3.50
CA PRO A 19 1.99 2.94 3.41
C PRO A 19 0.90 3.35 2.39
N ASP A 20 0.25 4.49 2.58
CA ASP A 20 -0.76 4.99 1.64
C ASP A 20 -0.16 5.47 0.31
N LEU A 21 1.12 5.74 0.29
CA LEU A 21 1.87 6.22 -0.87
C LEU A 21 3.34 5.82 -0.73
N LEU A 22 3.94 5.38 -1.82
CA LEU A 22 5.39 5.17 -1.92
C LEU A 22 6.03 6.27 -2.75
N LEU A 23 7.10 6.83 -2.23
CA LEU A 23 8.01 7.69 -2.97
C LEU A 23 9.30 6.90 -3.18
N VAL A 24 9.59 6.55 -4.43
CA VAL A 24 10.69 5.65 -4.78
C VAL A 24 11.75 6.39 -5.55
N ASP A 25 12.99 6.33 -5.05
CA ASP A 25 14.17 6.68 -5.85
C ASP A 25 14.55 5.50 -6.74
N LEU A 26 15.02 5.79 -7.94
CA LEU A 26 15.53 4.75 -8.85
C LEU A 26 16.92 4.28 -8.45
N ASP A 27 17.72 5.14 -7.79
CA ASP A 27 19.08 4.87 -7.30
C ASP A 27 19.05 4.26 -5.88
N LEU A 28 18.43 3.10 -5.73
CA LEU A 28 18.46 2.36 -4.47
C LEU A 28 19.70 1.46 -4.40
N GLU A 29 20.22 1.30 -3.20
CA GLU A 29 21.33 0.40 -2.92
C GLU A 29 20.90 -1.08 -2.99
N GLY A 30 21.81 -1.94 -3.49
CA GLY A 30 21.60 -3.38 -3.51
C GLY A 30 21.71 -4.00 -4.89
N SER A 31 21.31 -5.26 -5.00
CA SER A 31 21.33 -6.04 -6.26
C SER A 31 20.17 -5.69 -7.20
N LYS A 32 19.17 -4.99 -6.71
CA LYS A 32 17.98 -4.53 -7.44
C LYS A 32 17.89 -3.03 -7.34
N ASN A 33 17.30 -2.40 -8.35
CA ASN A 33 17.07 -0.96 -8.40
C ASN A 33 15.61 -0.58 -8.09
N GLY A 34 15.31 0.72 -8.07
CA GLY A 34 13.97 1.23 -7.81
C GLY A 34 12.92 0.76 -8.82
N ILE A 35 13.30 0.54 -10.08
CA ILE A 35 12.40 0.00 -11.13
C ILE A 35 11.96 -1.43 -10.79
N ASP A 36 12.89 -2.25 -10.29
CA ASP A 36 12.59 -3.62 -9.88
C ASP A 36 11.62 -3.64 -8.69
N LEU A 37 11.82 -2.76 -7.72
CA LEU A 37 10.91 -2.58 -6.59
C LEU A 37 9.51 -2.17 -7.06
N ILE A 38 9.41 -1.16 -7.92
CA ILE A 38 8.14 -0.68 -8.49
C ILE A 38 7.43 -1.82 -9.22
N ARG A 39 8.13 -2.56 -10.05
CA ARG A 39 7.57 -3.70 -10.80
C ARG A 39 7.02 -4.76 -9.86
N GLN A 40 7.74 -5.11 -8.80
CA GLN A 40 7.29 -6.08 -7.80
C GLN A 40 6.00 -5.60 -7.10
N ILE A 41 5.98 -4.34 -6.65
CA ILE A 41 4.82 -3.75 -5.96
C ILE A 41 3.58 -3.73 -6.85
N ILE A 42 3.70 -3.22 -8.09
CA ILE A 42 2.55 -3.09 -9.00
C ILE A 42 2.08 -4.45 -9.51
N THR A 43 2.97 -5.45 -9.59
CA THR A 43 2.57 -6.83 -9.91
C THR A 43 1.76 -7.45 -8.77
N GLU A 44 2.14 -7.19 -7.52
CA GLU A 44 1.43 -7.72 -6.36
C GLU A 44 0.12 -6.96 -6.09
N VAL A 45 0.17 -5.62 -6.18
CA VAL A 45 -1.00 -4.77 -5.93
C VAL A 45 -1.18 -3.80 -7.09
N LYS A 46 -2.08 -4.14 -8.00
CA LYS A 46 -2.41 -3.28 -9.15
C LYS A 46 -2.85 -1.90 -8.65
N GLN A 47 -2.39 -0.86 -9.36
CA GLN A 47 -2.73 0.55 -9.06
C GLN A 47 -2.30 1.02 -7.65
N TYR A 48 -1.27 0.39 -7.06
CA TYR A 48 -0.72 0.92 -5.82
C TYR A 48 -0.15 2.33 -6.04
N PRO A 49 -0.38 3.30 -5.11
CA PRO A 49 0.11 4.66 -5.28
C PRO A 49 1.63 4.73 -5.16
N VAL A 50 2.31 4.80 -6.29
CA VAL A 50 3.76 4.96 -6.37
C VAL A 50 4.08 6.25 -7.13
N ILE A 51 4.99 7.04 -6.59
CA ILE A 51 5.61 8.18 -7.26
C ILE A 51 7.11 7.89 -7.36
N VAL A 52 7.68 8.11 -8.52
CA VAL A 52 9.13 8.12 -8.68
C VAL A 52 9.66 9.51 -8.35
N TYR A 53 10.75 9.57 -7.56
CA TYR A 53 11.48 10.80 -7.27
C TYR A 53 12.96 10.55 -7.50
N SER A 54 13.46 10.91 -8.67
CA SER A 54 14.79 10.51 -9.13
C SER A 54 15.52 11.62 -9.88
N SER A 55 16.84 11.50 -9.96
CA SER A 55 17.71 12.31 -10.84
C SER A 55 17.63 11.88 -12.31
N HIS A 56 17.12 10.67 -12.58
CA HIS A 56 16.93 10.15 -13.94
C HIS A 56 15.64 10.71 -14.56
N THR A 57 15.78 11.83 -15.27
CA THR A 57 14.66 12.55 -15.94
C THR A 57 14.71 12.43 -17.45
N ASP A 58 15.54 11.54 -18.00
CA ASP A 58 15.56 11.26 -19.43
C ASP A 58 14.23 10.63 -19.91
N PRO A 59 13.80 10.94 -21.15
CA PRO A 59 12.49 10.53 -21.63
C PRO A 59 12.26 9.01 -21.60
N ALA A 60 13.27 8.20 -21.83
CA ALA A 60 13.13 6.74 -21.86
C ALA A 60 12.83 6.19 -20.47
N THR A 61 13.53 6.66 -19.44
CA THR A 61 13.30 6.29 -18.05
C THR A 61 11.94 6.77 -17.56
N VAL A 62 11.55 8.01 -17.88
CA VAL A 62 10.23 8.55 -17.53
C VAL A 62 9.11 7.71 -18.16
N ILE A 63 9.19 7.41 -19.45
CA ILE A 63 8.21 6.58 -20.17
C ILE A 63 8.13 5.20 -19.51
N THR A 64 9.27 4.55 -19.26
CA THR A 64 9.32 3.22 -18.65
C THR A 64 8.58 3.19 -17.31
N THR A 65 8.81 4.18 -16.45
CA THR A 65 8.15 4.22 -15.12
C THR A 65 6.65 4.51 -15.22
N ILE A 66 6.23 5.40 -16.12
CA ILE A 66 4.80 5.67 -16.38
C ILE A 66 4.10 4.42 -16.93
N GLU A 67 4.72 3.71 -17.87
CA GLU A 67 4.17 2.46 -18.41
C GLU A 67 4.06 1.33 -17.37
N LEU A 68 4.92 1.33 -16.37
CA LEU A 68 4.80 0.44 -15.21
C LEU A 68 3.56 0.78 -14.35
N GLY A 69 2.98 1.96 -14.50
CA GLY A 69 1.77 2.36 -13.78
C GLY A 69 2.02 3.22 -12.55
N VAL A 70 3.17 3.90 -12.44
CA VAL A 70 3.38 4.90 -11.38
C VAL A 70 2.47 6.10 -11.60
N MET A 71 2.11 6.80 -10.52
CA MET A 71 1.20 7.96 -10.59
C MET A 71 1.85 9.21 -11.16
N ASP A 72 3.14 9.39 -10.92
CA ASP A 72 3.95 10.48 -11.46
C ASP A 72 5.44 10.13 -11.38
N HIS A 73 6.23 10.76 -12.25
CA HIS A 73 7.69 10.76 -12.20
C HIS A 73 8.16 12.20 -12.00
N ILE A 74 8.82 12.47 -10.88
CA ILE A 74 9.26 13.80 -10.48
C ILE A 74 10.78 13.82 -10.38
N GLY A 75 11.41 14.76 -11.10
CA GLY A 75 12.85 14.97 -11.00
C GLY A 75 13.28 15.55 -9.65
N LYS A 76 14.44 15.16 -9.16
CA LYS A 76 15.03 15.70 -7.92
C LYS A 76 15.40 17.19 -8.02
N ASP A 77 15.51 17.71 -9.23
CA ASP A 77 15.73 19.12 -9.57
C ASP A 77 14.44 19.97 -9.56
N THR A 78 13.27 19.32 -9.37
CA THR A 78 11.98 20.00 -9.30
C THR A 78 11.94 20.96 -8.10
N ASP A 79 11.52 22.19 -8.35
CA ASP A 79 11.30 23.18 -7.27
C ASP A 79 10.45 22.61 -6.15
N ARG A 80 10.83 22.95 -4.90
CA ARG A 80 10.18 22.42 -3.71
C ARG A 80 8.66 22.68 -3.66
N GLU A 81 8.23 23.88 -4.07
CA GLU A 81 6.81 24.25 -4.04
C GLU A 81 6.04 23.48 -5.12
N VAL A 82 6.63 23.25 -6.29
CA VAL A 82 6.08 22.44 -7.36
C VAL A 82 5.98 20.98 -6.91
N PHE A 83 7.02 20.44 -6.30
CA PHE A 83 7.03 19.08 -5.72
C PHE A 83 5.88 18.90 -4.70
N LEU A 84 5.76 19.81 -3.75
CA LEU A 84 4.70 19.77 -2.74
C LEU A 84 3.31 19.92 -3.36
N ALA A 85 3.16 20.76 -4.38
CA ALA A 85 1.89 20.92 -5.10
C ALA A 85 1.49 19.61 -5.82
N LYS A 86 2.44 18.94 -6.48
CA LYS A 86 2.23 17.62 -7.11
C LYS A 86 1.80 16.59 -6.07
N LEU A 87 2.51 16.46 -4.96
CA LEU A 87 2.15 15.53 -3.88
C LEU A 87 0.74 15.79 -3.33
N ARG A 88 0.40 17.06 -3.07
CA ARG A 88 -0.94 17.42 -2.60
C ARG A 88 -2.03 17.07 -3.62
N ASN A 89 -1.75 17.26 -4.91
CA ASN A 89 -2.69 16.93 -5.97
C ASN A 89 -2.89 15.41 -6.09
N ILE A 90 -1.82 14.64 -6.03
CA ILE A 90 -1.87 13.17 -6.05
C ILE A 90 -2.61 12.65 -4.82
N ALA A 91 -2.29 13.16 -3.63
CA ALA A 91 -3.02 12.84 -2.42
C ALA A 91 -4.52 13.13 -2.57
N LYS A 92 -4.88 14.33 -3.04
CA LYS A 92 -6.30 14.69 -3.29
C LYS A 92 -6.97 13.73 -4.28
N ARG A 93 -6.32 13.37 -5.38
CA ARG A 93 -6.88 12.44 -6.38
C ARG A 93 -7.10 11.06 -5.79
N ASN A 94 -6.13 10.51 -5.07
CA ASN A 94 -6.27 9.22 -4.41
C ASN A 94 -7.36 9.23 -3.34
N TYR A 95 -7.53 10.36 -2.63
CA TYR A 95 -8.60 10.51 -1.65
C TYR A 95 -9.94 10.94 -2.27
N SER A 96 -9.96 11.52 -3.49
CA SER A 96 -11.17 12.02 -4.14
C SER A 96 -11.77 11.04 -5.16
N GLN A 97 -10.98 10.13 -5.72
CA GLN A 97 -11.55 9.03 -6.54
C GLN A 97 -12.36 8.04 -5.70
N THR A 98 -12.16 8.06 -4.40
CA THR A 98 -12.98 7.35 -3.42
C THR A 98 -14.00 8.30 -2.76
N GLY A 99 -14.50 9.31 -3.44
CA GLY A 99 -15.57 10.28 -3.13
C GLY A 99 -16.23 10.32 -1.74
N GLU A 100 -15.73 9.61 -0.80
CA GLU A 100 -15.92 9.50 0.65
C GLU A 100 -14.76 8.65 1.17
N ASN A 101 -14.30 8.83 2.41
CA ASN A 101 -13.36 7.92 3.10
C ASN A 101 -13.49 6.49 2.57
N PRO A 102 -12.40 5.78 2.19
CA PRO A 102 -12.52 4.44 1.61
C PRO A 102 -13.33 3.55 2.56
N ARG A 103 -14.63 3.50 2.31
CA ARG A 103 -15.59 2.69 3.04
C ARG A 103 -15.88 1.47 2.20
N TYR A 104 -15.31 0.37 2.61
CA TYR A 104 -15.65 -0.92 2.01
C TYR A 104 -17.00 -1.37 2.53
N LYS A 105 -17.96 -1.55 1.63
CA LYS A 105 -19.23 -2.18 1.96
C LYS A 105 -19.03 -3.70 1.95
N LEU A 106 -18.80 -4.27 3.12
CA LEU A 106 -18.52 -5.69 3.28
C LEU A 106 -19.80 -6.54 3.24
N SER A 107 -20.95 -5.96 3.61
CA SER A 107 -22.26 -6.59 3.50
C SER A 107 -23.36 -5.50 3.44
N ALA A 108 -24.63 -5.93 3.42
CA ALA A 108 -25.76 -4.99 3.44
C ALA A 108 -25.73 -4.05 4.66
N ILE A 109 -25.21 -4.52 5.80
CA ILE A 109 -25.21 -3.79 7.08
C ILE A 109 -23.78 -3.51 7.62
N THR A 110 -22.75 -3.96 6.92
CA THR A 110 -21.35 -3.85 7.41
C THR A 110 -20.53 -2.99 6.49
N THR A 111 -19.92 -1.96 7.05
CA THR A 111 -18.98 -1.09 6.34
C THR A 111 -17.67 -0.97 7.12
N TYR A 112 -16.56 -0.89 6.41
CA TYR A 112 -15.24 -0.64 6.98
C TYR A 112 -14.64 0.64 6.43
N ASN A 113 -14.23 1.53 7.33
CA ASN A 113 -13.50 2.73 6.99
C ASN A 113 -12.00 2.48 7.21
N GLN A 114 -11.27 2.33 6.11
CA GLN A 114 -9.85 1.99 6.14
C GLN A 114 -9.00 3.08 6.79
N ARG A 115 -9.35 4.34 6.60
CA ARG A 115 -8.57 5.49 7.11
C ARG A 115 -8.51 5.55 8.63
N ASN A 116 -9.65 5.33 9.27
CA ASN A 116 -9.74 5.43 10.73
C ASN A 116 -9.87 4.06 11.42
N GLY A 117 -9.85 2.95 10.66
CA GLY A 117 -9.95 1.59 11.18
C GLY A 117 -11.28 1.30 11.85
N VAL A 118 -12.37 1.98 11.47
CA VAL A 118 -13.69 1.78 12.07
C VAL A 118 -14.49 0.79 11.23
N LEU A 119 -14.88 -0.32 11.85
CA LEU A 119 -15.84 -1.28 11.35
C LEU A 119 -17.21 -0.93 11.91
N THR A 120 -18.18 -0.68 11.04
CA THR A 120 -19.57 -0.41 11.42
C THR A 120 -20.45 -1.60 11.03
N ILE A 121 -21.20 -2.14 11.97
CA ILE A 121 -22.15 -3.25 11.77
C ILE A 121 -23.52 -2.76 12.24
N GLY A 122 -24.44 -2.55 11.30
CA GLY A 122 -25.70 -1.89 11.58
C GLY A 122 -25.48 -0.51 12.21
N ASN A 123 -25.94 -0.31 13.44
CA ASN A 123 -25.79 0.95 14.18
C ASN A 123 -24.61 0.96 15.16
N LYS A 124 -23.80 -0.09 15.21
CA LYS A 124 -22.66 -0.20 16.13
C LYS A 124 -21.35 0.00 15.39
N SER A 125 -20.46 0.80 15.96
CA SER A 125 -19.13 1.04 15.41
C SER A 125 -18.05 0.51 16.34
N HIS A 126 -17.09 -0.22 15.76
CA HIS A 126 -15.98 -0.84 16.46
C HIS A 126 -14.67 -0.29 15.88
N LYS A 127 -13.81 0.26 16.75
CA LYS A 127 -12.48 0.71 16.37
C LYS A 127 -11.53 -0.47 16.37
N LEU A 128 -11.09 -0.91 15.20
CA LEU A 128 -10.08 -1.93 15.06
C LEU A 128 -8.69 -1.37 15.35
N LYS A 129 -7.81 -2.20 15.90
CA LYS A 129 -6.43 -1.84 16.23
C LYS A 129 -5.48 -3.00 15.87
N GLY A 130 -4.20 -2.67 15.75
CA GLY A 130 -3.15 -3.67 15.58
C GLY A 130 -3.41 -4.63 14.41
N LYS A 131 -3.35 -5.93 14.70
CA LYS A 131 -3.46 -6.99 13.70
C LYS A 131 -4.85 -7.13 13.09
N ASP A 132 -5.92 -6.84 13.84
CA ASP A 132 -7.30 -6.93 13.34
C ASP A 132 -7.54 -5.87 12.25
N MET A 133 -7.08 -4.65 12.49
CA MET A 133 -7.12 -3.60 11.49
C MET A 133 -6.30 -3.98 10.26
N ARG A 134 -5.10 -4.55 10.47
CA ARG A 134 -4.21 -4.97 9.39
C ARG A 134 -4.80 -6.12 8.57
N LEU A 135 -5.40 -7.12 9.21
CA LEU A 135 -6.08 -8.21 8.51
C LEU A 135 -7.19 -7.68 7.62
N LEU A 136 -8.05 -6.82 8.16
CA LEU A 136 -9.15 -6.28 7.38
C LEU A 136 -8.67 -5.38 6.24
N GLN A 137 -7.61 -4.60 6.43
CA GLN A 137 -6.97 -3.83 5.37
C GLN A 137 -6.46 -4.73 4.24
N LEU A 138 -5.76 -5.82 4.57
CA LEU A 138 -5.26 -6.80 3.59
C LEU A 138 -6.41 -7.41 2.78
N LEU A 139 -7.46 -7.85 3.45
CA LEU A 139 -8.63 -8.42 2.78
C LEU A 139 -9.36 -7.41 1.89
N CYS A 140 -9.41 -6.13 2.30
CA CYS A 140 -10.00 -5.07 1.49
C CYS A 140 -9.16 -4.70 0.27
N LEU A 141 -7.83 -4.78 0.38
CA LEU A 141 -6.92 -4.57 -0.77
C LEU A 141 -7.10 -5.63 -1.86
N HIS A 142 -7.41 -6.85 -1.45
CA HIS A 142 -7.69 -7.98 -2.34
C HIS A 142 -9.19 -8.27 -2.45
N PHE A 143 -10.01 -7.22 -2.47
CA PHE A 143 -11.46 -7.38 -2.53
C PHE A 143 -11.89 -8.12 -3.81
N ASN A 144 -12.63 -9.22 -3.64
CA ASN A 144 -12.99 -10.19 -4.70
C ASN A 144 -11.82 -11.01 -5.28
N GLU A 145 -10.66 -11.03 -4.64
CA GLU A 145 -9.52 -11.85 -5.03
C GLU A 145 -9.25 -12.90 -3.94
N TRP A 146 -8.67 -14.03 -4.36
CA TRP A 146 -8.17 -15.02 -3.42
C TRP A 146 -6.84 -14.55 -2.81
N VAL A 147 -6.75 -14.55 -1.48
CA VAL A 147 -5.50 -14.26 -0.75
C VAL A 147 -4.98 -15.53 -0.12
N SER A 148 -3.77 -15.91 -0.45
CA SER A 148 -3.17 -17.12 0.11
C SER A 148 -2.87 -16.98 1.60
N PRO A 149 -2.87 -18.08 2.37
CA PRO A 149 -2.46 -18.07 3.78
C PRO A 149 -1.05 -17.52 3.98
N LYS A 150 -0.16 -17.69 3.00
CA LYS A 150 1.20 -17.17 3.01
C LYS A 150 1.21 -15.64 2.93
N GLU A 151 0.47 -15.07 2.01
CA GLU A 151 0.32 -13.61 1.86
C GLU A 151 -0.31 -12.98 3.09
N LEU A 152 -1.38 -13.57 3.63
CA LEU A 152 -1.99 -13.11 4.89
C LEU A 152 -1.00 -13.17 6.05
N SER A 153 -0.26 -14.26 6.17
CA SER A 153 0.75 -14.43 7.20
C SER A 153 1.84 -13.37 7.10
N PHE A 154 2.38 -13.17 5.91
CA PHE A 154 3.40 -12.16 5.67
C PHE A 154 2.89 -10.75 5.98
N GLY A 155 1.69 -10.42 5.51
CA GLY A 155 1.05 -9.12 5.76
C GLY A 155 0.77 -8.86 7.24
N LEU A 156 0.47 -9.88 8.04
CA LEU A 156 0.14 -9.74 9.47
C LEU A 156 1.39 -9.69 10.38
N TRP A 157 2.43 -10.46 10.07
CA TRP A 157 3.61 -10.62 10.95
C TRP A 157 4.92 -10.15 10.32
N GLY A 158 4.93 -9.80 9.04
CA GLY A 158 6.16 -9.45 8.31
C GLY A 158 7.06 -10.66 8.02
N MET A 159 6.56 -11.87 8.25
CA MET A 159 7.24 -13.13 7.99
C MET A 159 6.23 -14.25 7.74
N GLU A 160 6.68 -15.31 7.07
CA GLU A 160 5.87 -16.50 6.91
C GLU A 160 5.73 -17.23 8.25
N LYS A 161 4.50 -17.41 8.68
CA LYS A 161 4.12 -18.23 9.83
C LYS A 161 3.44 -19.50 9.35
N ASN A 162 3.46 -20.55 10.17
CA ASN A 162 2.72 -21.74 9.78
C ASN A 162 1.20 -21.50 9.76
N ILE A 163 0.50 -22.24 8.93
CA ILE A 163 -0.97 -22.11 8.73
C ILE A 163 -1.73 -22.27 10.06
N GLY A 164 -1.21 -23.06 10.99
CA GLY A 164 -1.81 -23.27 12.32
C GLY A 164 -1.88 -21.99 13.17
N GLU A 165 -0.84 -21.15 13.09
CA GLU A 165 -0.84 -19.85 13.78
C GLU A 165 -1.85 -18.88 13.17
N LEU A 166 -1.96 -18.86 11.84
CA LEU A 166 -2.94 -18.05 11.14
C LEU A 166 -4.37 -18.49 11.46
N LYS A 167 -4.64 -19.80 11.43
CA LYS A 167 -5.95 -20.37 11.80
C LYS A 167 -6.32 -20.05 13.24
N ARG A 168 -5.37 -20.14 14.18
CA ARG A 168 -5.58 -19.80 15.58
C ARG A 168 -5.93 -18.32 15.75
N TYR A 169 -5.20 -17.44 15.07
CA TYR A 169 -5.46 -16.01 15.11
C TYR A 169 -6.85 -15.67 14.56
N ILE A 170 -7.20 -16.19 13.38
CA ILE A 170 -8.54 -15.97 12.78
C ILE A 170 -9.64 -16.57 13.66
N GLY A 171 -9.40 -17.73 14.26
CA GLY A 171 -10.36 -18.36 15.19
C GLY A 171 -10.68 -17.53 16.43
N HIS A 172 -9.75 -16.72 16.92
CA HIS A 172 -9.99 -15.79 18.04
C HIS A 172 -10.88 -14.60 17.66
N LEU A 173 -11.01 -14.27 16.39
CA LEU A 173 -11.89 -13.18 15.93
C LEU A 173 -13.38 -13.57 15.94
N HIS A 174 -13.69 -14.85 16.15
CA HIS A 174 -15.06 -15.37 16.22
C HIS A 174 -15.62 -15.49 17.64
N GLN A 175 -14.87 -15.09 18.65
CA GLN A 175 -15.28 -15.03 20.06
C GLN A 175 -15.61 -13.59 20.47
#